data_60330475842ac79714a51c174512ba02
#
_entry.id   60330475842ac79714a51c174512ba02
#
_cell.length_a   1.000
_cell.length_b   1.000
_cell.length_c   1.000
_cell.angle_alpha   90.00
_cell.angle_beta   90.00
_cell.angle_gamma   90.00
#
_symmetry.space_group_name_H-M   'P 1'
#
loop_
_entity.id
_entity.type
_entity.pdbx_description
1 polymer ?
#
loop_
_entity_poly.entity_id
_entity_poly.type
_entity_poly.pdbx_seq_one_letter_code
_entity_poly.pdbx_strand_id
1 'polypeptide(L)'
;MNECIFDIDPKLLSLASEAENECREMFEKIDSNAEYNGQKVLKAFIDNRVSEGCLKGTTGYGYGDMGRDTIDKVFAQALGGEDALVRHTFVNGTHALSTALFGVLRSGDTMLAFTGK
;
A
#
# COMPACT_ATOMS: atom_id res chain seq x y z
N MET A 1 -22.80 5.31 24.45
CA MET A 1 -23.62 4.63 23.43
C MET A 1 -24.11 5.70 22.46
N ASN A 2 -23.65 5.69 21.21
CA ASN A 2 -24.24 6.57 20.21
C ASN A 2 -25.63 6.01 19.88
N GLU A 3 -26.68 6.83 20.06
CA GLU A 3 -28.04 6.45 19.63
C GLU A 3 -28.02 6.13 18.15
N CYS A 4 -28.50 4.94 17.79
CA CYS A 4 -28.68 4.58 16.40
C CYS A 4 -29.81 5.43 15.79
N ILE A 5 -29.48 6.22 14.77
CA ILE A 5 -30.44 7.13 14.10
C ILE A 5 -31.42 6.33 13.20
N PHE A 6 -31.07 5.10 12.88
CA PHE A 6 -31.89 4.24 12.03
C PHE A 6 -32.86 3.39 12.86
N ASP A 7 -34.07 3.17 12.34
CA ASP A 7 -35.06 2.28 12.93
C ASP A 7 -34.67 0.80 12.64
N ILE A 8 -33.83 0.26 13.52
CA ILE A 8 -33.32 -1.12 13.44
C ILE A 8 -33.87 -1.92 14.62
N ASP A 9 -34.30 -3.15 14.37
CA ASP A 9 -34.76 -4.07 15.41
C ASP A 9 -33.72 -4.19 16.52
N PRO A 10 -34.07 -3.92 17.80
CA PRO A 10 -33.17 -4.02 18.94
C PRO A 10 -32.43 -5.36 19.06
N LYS A 11 -33.07 -6.46 18.59
CA LYS A 11 -32.43 -7.78 18.59
C LYS A 11 -31.25 -7.85 17.62
N LEU A 12 -31.35 -7.20 16.45
CA LEU A 12 -30.26 -7.14 15.49
C LEU A 12 -29.09 -6.29 16.03
N LEU A 13 -29.41 -5.19 16.72
CA LEU A 13 -28.39 -4.37 17.39
C LEU A 13 -27.66 -5.14 18.49
N SER A 14 -28.39 -5.94 19.29
CA SER A 14 -27.77 -6.80 20.32
C SER A 14 -26.84 -7.84 19.70
N LEU A 15 -27.31 -8.55 18.67
CA LEU A 15 -26.50 -9.56 17.96
C LEU A 15 -25.25 -8.95 17.33
N ALA A 16 -25.37 -7.77 16.72
CA ALA A 16 -24.22 -7.06 16.16
C ALA A 16 -23.20 -6.69 17.25
N SER A 17 -23.66 -6.19 18.39
CA SER A 17 -22.80 -5.85 19.51
C SER A 17 -22.10 -7.08 20.13
N GLU A 18 -22.77 -8.21 20.21
CA GLU A 18 -22.18 -9.48 20.64
C GLU A 18 -21.09 -9.93 19.66
N ALA A 19 -21.35 -9.92 18.36
CA ALA A 19 -20.39 -10.28 17.33
C ALA A 19 -19.16 -9.35 17.34
N GLU A 20 -19.36 -8.03 17.48
CA GLU A 20 -18.27 -7.07 17.61
C GLU A 20 -17.40 -7.36 18.86
N ASN A 21 -18.03 -7.71 19.97
CA ASN A 21 -17.30 -8.05 21.19
C ASN A 21 -16.48 -9.35 21.04
N GLU A 22 -17.01 -10.35 20.37
CA GLU A 22 -16.27 -11.59 20.08
C GLU A 22 -15.07 -11.35 19.15
N CYS A 23 -15.19 -10.41 18.23
CA CYS A 23 -14.12 -10.05 17.29
C CYS A 23 -13.11 -9.02 17.86
N ARG A 24 -13.35 -8.45 19.01
CA ARG A 24 -12.60 -7.30 19.56
C ARG A 24 -11.09 -7.52 19.58
N GLU A 25 -10.63 -8.65 20.07
CA GLU A 25 -9.19 -8.96 20.13
C GLU A 25 -8.53 -8.96 18.74
N MET A 26 -9.27 -9.44 17.74
CA MET A 26 -8.78 -9.44 16.36
C MET A 26 -8.76 -8.02 15.77
N PHE A 27 -9.77 -7.22 16.08
CA PHE A 27 -9.82 -5.82 15.65
C PHE A 27 -8.68 -5.01 16.23
N GLU A 28 -8.39 -5.18 17.53
CA GLU A 28 -7.25 -4.51 18.19
C GLU A 28 -5.90 -4.87 17.55
N LYS A 29 -5.71 -6.13 17.14
CA LYS A 29 -4.51 -6.55 16.39
C LYS A 29 -4.43 -5.91 15.02
N ILE A 30 -5.55 -5.85 14.31
CA ILE A 30 -5.64 -5.22 12.99
C ILE A 30 -5.37 -3.72 13.11
N ASP A 31 -5.98 -3.03 14.06
CA ASP A 31 -5.84 -1.60 14.28
C ASP A 31 -4.40 -1.23 14.65
N SER A 32 -3.78 -1.98 15.54
CA SER A 32 -2.37 -1.80 15.89
C SER A 32 -1.44 -1.96 14.68
N ASN A 33 -1.73 -2.93 13.84
CA ASN A 33 -0.97 -3.17 12.61
C ASN A 33 -1.19 -2.05 11.58
N ALA A 34 -2.43 -1.59 11.44
CA ALA A 34 -2.79 -0.49 10.56
C ALA A 34 -2.15 0.84 11.03
N GLU A 35 -2.17 1.10 12.33
CA GLU A 35 -1.52 2.27 12.93
C GLU A 35 0.00 2.27 12.65
N TYR A 36 0.69 1.17 12.93
CA TYR A 36 2.12 1.04 12.68
C TYR A 36 2.47 1.28 11.20
N ASN A 37 1.74 0.64 10.28
CA ASN A 37 1.98 0.80 8.86
C ASN A 37 1.61 2.21 8.37
N GLY A 38 0.56 2.81 8.91
CA GLY A 38 0.17 4.20 8.63
C GLY A 38 1.27 5.18 9.03
N GLN A 39 1.84 5.03 10.23
CA GLN A 39 2.97 5.85 10.69
C GLN A 39 4.21 5.66 9.82
N LYS A 40 4.50 4.43 9.40
CA LYS A 40 5.62 4.11 8.51
C LYS A 40 5.50 4.82 7.17
N VAL A 41 4.32 4.80 6.55
CA VAL A 41 4.04 5.51 5.30
C VAL A 41 4.12 7.02 5.50
N LEU A 42 3.47 7.55 6.53
CA LEU A 42 3.51 8.98 6.85
C LEU A 42 4.95 9.47 7.05
N LYS A 43 5.77 8.69 7.77
CA LYS A 43 7.19 9.01 7.93
C LYS A 43 7.91 9.09 6.59
N ALA A 44 7.65 8.15 5.67
CA ALA A 44 8.26 8.19 4.33
C ALA A 44 7.84 9.45 3.55
N PHE A 45 6.61 9.91 3.67
CA PHE A 45 6.15 11.17 3.09
C PHE A 45 6.88 12.38 3.66
N ILE A 46 7.05 12.44 4.99
CA ILE A 46 7.74 13.54 5.68
C ILE A 46 9.22 13.58 5.32
N ASP A 47 9.90 12.44 5.42
CA ASP A 47 11.35 12.33 5.16
C ASP A 47 11.69 12.72 3.71
N ASN A 48 10.85 12.34 2.76
CA ASN A 48 11.00 12.67 1.34
C ASN A 48 10.37 14.01 0.94
N ARG A 49 9.90 14.81 1.92
CA ARG A 49 9.37 16.16 1.72
C ARG A 49 8.28 16.23 0.66
N VAL A 50 7.36 15.27 0.68
CA VAL A 50 6.22 15.28 -0.24
C VAL A 50 5.43 16.57 -0.03
N SER A 51 5.19 17.29 -1.11
CA SER A 51 4.49 18.57 -1.11
C SER A 51 3.48 18.63 -2.25
N GLU A 52 2.65 19.66 -2.25
CA GLU A 52 1.72 19.94 -3.35
C GLU A 52 2.43 19.98 -4.73
N GLY A 53 3.69 20.43 -4.76
CA GLY A 53 4.50 20.43 -5.97
C GLY A 53 4.69 19.04 -6.58
N CYS A 54 4.76 17.98 -5.76
CA CYS A 54 4.86 16.59 -6.22
C CYS A 54 3.58 16.07 -6.88
N LEU A 55 2.44 16.70 -6.63
CA LEU A 55 1.13 16.32 -7.15
C LEU A 55 0.73 17.09 -8.42
N LYS A 56 1.56 18.03 -8.86
CA LYS A 56 1.31 18.78 -10.10
C LYS A 56 1.57 17.89 -11.32
N GLY A 57 0.70 18.03 -12.31
CA GLY A 57 0.89 17.37 -13.60
C GLY A 57 2.20 17.78 -14.27
N THR A 58 2.82 16.84 -14.99
CA THR A 58 4.04 17.05 -15.76
C THR A 58 3.83 16.71 -17.22
N THR A 59 4.82 16.98 -18.06
CA THR A 59 4.80 16.61 -19.49
C THR A 59 4.90 15.10 -19.73
N GLY A 60 5.26 14.33 -18.69
CA GLY A 60 5.46 12.89 -18.80
C GLY A 60 6.81 12.45 -19.40
N TYR A 61 7.64 13.38 -19.86
CA TYR A 61 8.96 13.08 -20.42
C TYR A 61 10.04 12.81 -19.35
N GLY A 62 9.71 12.94 -18.07
CA GLY A 62 10.61 12.62 -16.95
C GLY A 62 11.69 13.66 -16.65
N TYR A 63 11.74 14.76 -17.38
CA TYR A 63 12.68 15.85 -17.11
C TYR A 63 12.13 16.75 -16.00
N GLY A 64 12.80 16.73 -14.84
CA GLY A 64 12.41 17.55 -13.68
C GLY A 64 11.05 17.17 -13.09
N ASP A 65 10.64 15.92 -13.25
CA ASP A 65 9.41 15.38 -12.67
C ASP A 65 9.62 15.03 -11.20
N MET A 66 9.47 16.06 -10.36
CA MET A 66 9.67 15.93 -8.92
C MET A 66 8.73 14.89 -8.29
N GLY A 67 7.48 14.80 -8.74
CA GLY A 67 6.51 13.83 -8.23
C GLY A 67 6.95 12.39 -8.51
N ARG A 68 7.43 12.15 -9.72
CA ARG A 68 7.90 10.84 -10.18
C ARG A 68 9.12 10.35 -9.38
N ASP A 69 10.09 11.23 -9.18
CA ASP A 69 11.30 10.88 -8.43
C ASP A 69 11.01 10.72 -6.93
N THR A 70 10.07 11.50 -6.41
CA THR A 70 9.69 11.45 -5.00
C THR A 70 8.88 10.19 -4.68
N ILE A 71 7.95 9.76 -5.55
CA ILE A 71 7.15 8.56 -5.30
C ILE A 71 8.02 7.30 -5.24
N ASP A 72 9.05 7.19 -6.08
CA ASP A 72 9.99 6.08 -6.03
C ASP A 72 10.68 5.99 -4.66
N LYS A 73 11.17 7.11 -4.13
CA LYS A 73 11.80 7.19 -2.80
C LYS A 73 10.84 6.85 -1.66
N VAL A 74 9.60 7.34 -1.74
CA VAL A 74 8.56 7.04 -0.73
C VAL A 74 8.27 5.55 -0.69
N PHE A 75 8.09 4.92 -1.85
CA PHE A 75 7.84 3.48 -1.94
C PHE A 75 9.05 2.66 -1.47
N ALA A 76 10.27 2.99 -1.90
CA ALA A 76 11.48 2.34 -1.44
C ALA A 76 11.57 2.36 0.09
N GLN A 77 11.40 3.53 0.70
CA GLN A 77 11.46 3.69 2.15
C GLN A 77 10.32 2.96 2.87
N ALA A 78 9.09 3.10 2.40
CA ALA A 78 7.92 2.48 3.04
C ALA A 78 7.97 0.95 2.99
N LEU A 79 8.52 0.37 1.93
CA LEU A 79 8.64 -1.08 1.74
C LEU A 79 10.00 -1.65 2.18
N GLY A 80 10.96 -0.80 2.56
CA GLY A 80 12.30 -1.22 2.99
C GLY A 80 13.18 -1.71 1.85
N GLY A 81 12.94 -1.23 0.62
CA GLY A 81 13.80 -1.48 -0.54
C GLY A 81 14.91 -0.43 -0.65
N GLU A 82 15.96 -0.74 -1.39
CA GLU A 82 17.02 0.20 -1.73
C GLU A 82 16.53 1.24 -2.76
N ASP A 83 15.66 0.82 -3.65
CA ASP A 83 15.05 1.64 -4.69
C ASP A 83 13.66 1.10 -5.07
N ALA A 84 12.88 1.90 -5.80
CA ALA A 84 11.58 1.49 -6.32
C ALA A 84 11.34 2.13 -7.70
N LEU A 85 10.54 1.44 -8.50
CA LEU A 85 10.06 1.94 -9.78
C LEU A 85 8.54 1.97 -9.79
N VAL A 86 7.96 3.13 -9.50
CA VAL A 86 6.52 3.32 -9.41
C VAL A 86 6.02 4.08 -10.63
N ARG A 87 5.28 3.41 -11.50
CA ARG A 87 4.80 4.00 -12.76
C ARG A 87 3.34 3.61 -13.02
N HIS A 88 2.52 4.58 -13.36
CA HIS A 88 1.13 4.35 -13.78
C HIS A 88 1.03 3.57 -15.11
N THR A 89 2.11 3.49 -15.87
CA THR A 89 2.21 2.71 -17.11
C THR A 89 2.31 1.20 -16.90
N PHE A 90 2.53 0.73 -15.68
CA PHE A 90 2.31 -0.67 -15.34
C PHE A 90 0.81 -0.98 -15.37
N VAL A 91 0.38 -1.73 -16.37
CA VAL A 91 -1.04 -1.98 -16.66
C VAL A 91 -1.70 -2.80 -15.54
N ASN A 92 -0.95 -3.75 -14.97
CA ASN A 92 -1.41 -4.63 -13.89
C ASN A 92 -0.22 -5.28 -13.16
N GLY A 93 -0.50 -6.06 -12.13
CA GLY A 93 0.53 -6.76 -11.35
C GLY A 93 1.35 -7.75 -12.17
N THR A 94 0.74 -8.44 -13.13
CA THR A 94 1.46 -9.36 -14.03
C THR A 94 2.49 -8.62 -14.88
N HIS A 95 2.17 -7.44 -15.36
CA HIS A 95 3.13 -6.60 -16.09
C HIS A 95 4.30 -6.18 -15.19
N ALA A 96 4.03 -5.78 -13.96
CA ALA A 96 5.09 -5.43 -13.00
C ALA A 96 6.01 -6.62 -12.69
N LEU A 97 5.44 -7.80 -12.43
CA LEU A 97 6.18 -9.04 -12.19
C LEU A 97 7.03 -9.43 -13.40
N SER A 98 6.45 -9.39 -14.61
CA SER A 98 7.17 -9.70 -15.84
C SER A 98 8.34 -8.74 -16.06
N THR A 99 8.14 -7.44 -15.82
CA THR A 99 9.19 -6.44 -15.94
C THR A 99 10.34 -6.70 -14.96
N ALA A 100 10.02 -7.04 -13.72
CA ALA A 100 11.03 -7.40 -12.72
C ALA A 100 11.83 -8.65 -13.13
N LEU A 101 11.14 -9.70 -13.58
CA LEU A 101 11.80 -10.94 -14.04
C LEU A 101 12.68 -10.69 -15.26
N PHE A 102 12.20 -10.00 -16.27
CA PHE A 102 13.01 -9.68 -17.46
C PHE A 102 14.16 -8.69 -17.19
N GLY A 103 14.06 -7.93 -16.11
CA GLY A 103 15.16 -7.09 -15.63
C GLY A 103 16.38 -7.88 -15.16
N VAL A 104 16.16 -9.08 -14.59
CA VAL A 104 17.21 -9.91 -13.97
C VAL A 104 17.50 -11.21 -14.71
N LEU A 105 16.56 -11.73 -15.50
CA LEU A 105 16.67 -13.00 -16.22
C LEU A 105 16.90 -12.80 -17.70
N ARG A 106 17.66 -13.70 -18.32
CA ARG A 106 17.89 -13.80 -19.76
C ARG A 106 17.45 -15.18 -20.28
N SER A 107 17.30 -15.29 -21.59
CA SER A 107 16.99 -16.57 -22.21
C SER A 107 18.10 -17.60 -21.89
N GLY A 108 17.68 -18.74 -21.31
CA GLY A 108 18.59 -19.79 -20.85
C GLY A 108 18.89 -19.76 -19.35
N ASP A 109 18.55 -18.72 -18.63
CA ASP A 109 18.68 -18.66 -17.17
C ASP A 109 17.70 -19.62 -16.48
N THR A 110 18.11 -20.11 -15.32
CA THR A 110 17.29 -21.01 -14.52
C THR A 110 16.66 -20.29 -13.36
N MET A 111 15.34 -20.38 -13.23
CA MET A 111 14.60 -19.89 -12.07
C MET A 111 14.09 -21.07 -11.24
N LEU A 112 14.43 -21.09 -9.95
CA LEU A 112 13.97 -22.12 -9.01
C LEU A 112 12.82 -21.59 -8.15
N ALA A 113 11.66 -22.24 -8.24
CA ALA A 113 10.53 -21.99 -7.35
C ALA A 113 10.75 -22.71 -6.01
N PHE A 114 11.34 -22.01 -5.05
CA PHE A 114 11.71 -22.58 -3.74
C PHE A 114 10.48 -22.90 -2.87
N THR A 115 9.41 -22.13 -2.99
CA THR A 115 8.19 -22.30 -2.19
C THR A 115 7.21 -23.33 -2.75
N GLY A 116 7.53 -23.92 -3.89
CA GLY A 116 6.63 -24.85 -4.61
C GLY A 116 5.59 -24.09 -5.48
N LYS A 117 4.58 -24.85 -5.91
CA LYS A 117 3.47 -24.30 -6.71
C LYS A 117 2.46 -23.62 -5.80
#